data_6f29b69306296885fc6e6e0391be0c0d
#
_entry.id   6f29b69306296885fc6e6e0391be0c0d
#
_cell.length_a   1.000
_cell.length_b   1.000
_cell.length_c   1.000
_cell.angle_alpha   90.00
_cell.angle_beta   90.00
_cell.angle_gamma   90.00
#
_symmetry.space_group_name_H-M   'P 1'
#
loop_
_entity.id
_entity.type
_entity.pdbx_description
1 polymer ?
#
loop_
_entity_poly.entity_id
_entity_poly.type
_entity_poly.pdbx_seq_one_letter_code
_entity_poly.pdbx_strand_id
1 'polypeptide(L)'
;LEVFMILLNAKKPLRAAEISKRRKKANRASIYRTLNLFNELHITNIILRGWTPLVELSDKFQPHHHHITCMVCKKSELINSHKIEESLQEISNQKGYILKQHTVELYGICAKCQAKTDLA
;
A
#
# COMPACT_ATOMS: atom_id res chain seq x y z
N LEU A 1 7.49 -0.07 18.25
CA LEU A 1 6.11 0.24 18.62
C LEU A 1 5.65 1.59 18.07
N GLU A 2 6.51 2.59 18.10
CA GLU A 2 6.16 3.92 17.57
C GLU A 2 5.83 3.87 16.08
N VAL A 3 6.65 3.20 15.27
CA VAL A 3 6.41 3.04 13.83
C VAL A 3 5.08 2.34 13.57
N PHE A 4 4.80 1.29 14.32
CA PHE A 4 3.54 0.56 14.18
C PHE A 4 2.34 1.46 14.46
N MET A 5 2.40 2.27 15.51
CA MET A 5 1.31 3.17 15.85
C MET A 5 1.12 4.28 14.82
N ILE A 6 2.19 4.80 14.28
CA ILE A 6 2.13 5.80 13.21
C ILE A 6 1.39 5.24 12.00
N LEU A 7 1.74 4.02 11.58
CA LEU A 7 1.10 3.37 10.44
C LEU A 7 -0.36 3.02 10.72
N LEU A 8 -0.65 2.56 11.93
CA LEU A 8 -2.01 2.21 12.32
C LEU A 8 -2.93 3.43 12.31
N ASN A 9 -2.45 4.57 12.78
CA ASN A 9 -3.22 5.81 12.87
C ASN A 9 -3.34 6.55 11.54
N ALA A 10 -2.43 6.32 10.60
CA ALA A 10 -2.39 7.05 9.33
C ALA A 10 -3.58 6.72 8.43
N LYS A 11 -4.08 5.48 8.48
CA LYS A 11 -5.19 5.00 7.65
C LYS A 11 -4.93 5.10 6.15
N LYS A 12 -3.68 5.25 5.76
CA LYS A 12 -3.23 5.27 4.37
C LYS A 12 -1.77 4.87 4.31
N PRO A 13 -1.28 4.38 3.15
CA PRO A 13 0.15 4.13 3.01
C PRO A 13 0.95 5.44 3.13
N LEU A 14 2.12 5.37 3.72
CA LEU A 14 2.99 6.53 3.95
C LEU A 14 4.37 6.31 3.35
N ARG A 15 5.00 7.39 2.89
CA ARG A 15 6.42 7.37 2.54
C ARG A 15 7.24 7.29 3.82
N ALA A 16 8.43 6.71 3.74
CA ALA A 16 9.35 6.63 4.89
C ALA A 16 9.61 8.01 5.50
N ALA A 17 9.78 9.04 4.65
CA ALA A 17 9.98 10.41 5.12
C ALA A 17 8.80 10.94 5.93
N GLU A 18 7.57 10.59 5.54
CA GLU A 18 6.37 10.99 6.29
C GLU A 18 6.31 10.31 7.65
N ILE A 19 6.68 9.03 7.70
CA ILE A 19 6.75 8.30 8.97
C ILE A 19 7.77 8.97 9.89
N SER A 20 8.95 9.29 9.35
CA SER A 20 10.00 9.96 10.11
C SER A 20 9.55 11.32 10.67
N LYS A 21 8.79 12.08 9.88
CA LYS A 21 8.25 13.37 10.33
C LYS A 21 7.25 13.25 11.48
N ARG A 22 6.58 12.12 11.57
CA ARG A 22 5.58 11.87 12.61
C ARG A 22 6.16 11.28 13.88
N ARG A 23 7.48 11.03 13.91
CA ARG A 23 8.13 10.46 15.09
C ARG A 23 8.12 11.44 16.25
N LYS A 24 8.04 10.91 17.44
CA LYS A 24 8.09 11.72 18.68
C LYS A 24 9.31 11.41 19.51
N LYS A 25 9.64 10.14 19.72
CA LYS A 25 10.71 9.69 20.61
C LYS A 25 11.87 9.04 19.88
N ALA A 26 11.61 8.24 18.84
CA ALA A 26 12.64 7.55 18.11
C ALA A 26 13.45 8.51 17.25
N ASN A 27 14.74 8.23 17.06
CA ASN A 27 15.53 9.00 16.12
C ASN A 27 15.31 8.46 14.69
N ARG A 28 15.73 9.25 13.69
CA ARG A 28 15.51 8.92 12.30
C ARG A 28 16.14 7.59 11.91
N ALA A 29 17.35 7.32 12.36
CA ALA A 29 18.03 6.06 12.05
C ALA A 29 17.27 4.85 12.59
N SER A 30 16.71 4.96 13.79
CA SER A 30 15.88 3.90 14.38
C SER A 30 14.62 3.65 13.58
N ILE A 31 13.99 4.71 13.05
CA ILE A 31 12.79 4.58 12.21
C ILE A 31 13.12 3.74 10.97
N TYR A 32 14.20 4.06 10.25
CA TYR A 32 14.56 3.33 9.03
C TYR A 32 14.96 1.88 9.31
N ARG A 33 15.67 1.62 10.42
CA ARG A 33 16.00 0.25 10.81
C ARG A 33 14.75 -0.55 11.13
N THR A 34 13.78 0.08 11.83
CA THR A 34 12.52 -0.57 12.19
C THR A 34 11.71 -0.89 10.94
N LEU A 35 11.66 0.03 9.98
CA LEU A 35 10.93 -0.20 8.72
C LEU A 35 11.52 -1.39 7.94
N ASN A 36 12.85 -1.50 7.90
CA ASN A 36 13.49 -2.62 7.23
C ASN A 36 13.14 -3.94 7.93
N LEU A 37 13.21 -3.97 9.25
CA LEU A 37 12.89 -5.14 10.03
C LEU A 37 11.42 -5.55 9.86
N PHE A 38 10.50 -4.57 9.91
CA PHE A 38 9.08 -4.83 9.74
C PHE A 38 8.77 -5.41 8.36
N ASN A 39 9.46 -4.93 7.34
CA ASN A 39 9.30 -5.47 5.99
C ASN A 39 9.79 -6.92 5.90
N GLU A 40 10.94 -7.22 6.49
CA GLU A 40 11.47 -8.59 6.54
C GLU A 40 10.54 -9.54 7.29
N LEU A 41 9.91 -9.07 8.35
CA LEU A 41 9.00 -9.87 9.19
C LEU A 41 7.56 -9.89 8.64
N HIS A 42 7.31 -9.27 7.50
CA HIS A 42 5.98 -9.16 6.89
C HIS A 42 4.96 -8.47 7.81
N ILE A 43 5.42 -7.57 8.66
CA ILE A 43 4.57 -6.71 9.46
C ILE A 43 4.04 -5.58 8.59
N THR A 44 4.85 -5.13 7.65
CA THR A 44 4.50 -4.11 6.67
C THR A 44 4.68 -4.64 5.26
N ASN A 45 3.96 -4.01 4.32
CA ASN A 45 4.13 -4.22 2.88
C ASN A 45 4.60 -2.92 2.25
N ILE A 46 5.41 -3.04 1.20
CA ILE A 46 5.84 -1.90 0.41
C ILE A 46 5.01 -1.87 -0.87
N ILE A 47 4.38 -0.73 -1.13
CA ILE A 47 3.56 -0.50 -2.33
C ILE A 47 4.29 0.53 -3.18
N LEU A 48 4.52 0.22 -4.45
CA LEU A 48 5.10 1.18 -5.38
C LEU A 48 4.00 1.98 -6.05
N ARG A 49 3.97 3.28 -5.80
CA ARG A 49 3.07 4.19 -6.49
C ARG A 49 3.90 5.00 -7.47
N GLY A 50 3.95 4.53 -8.71
CA GLY A 50 4.96 4.98 -9.66
C GLY A 50 6.33 4.53 -9.18
N TRP A 51 7.25 5.48 -9.00
CA TRP A 51 8.58 5.20 -8.48
C TRP A 51 8.71 5.44 -6.97
N THR A 52 7.61 5.84 -6.32
CA THR A 52 7.62 6.18 -4.89
C THR A 52 7.21 4.97 -4.05
N PRO A 53 8.09 4.45 -3.19
CA PRO A 53 7.70 3.38 -2.28
C PRO A 53 6.89 3.94 -1.11
N LEU A 54 5.78 3.27 -0.85
CA LEU A 54 4.89 3.57 0.28
C LEU A 54 4.85 2.37 1.20
N VAL A 55 4.68 2.62 2.49
CA VAL A 55 4.64 1.59 3.51
C VAL A 55 3.26 1.57 4.14
N GLU A 56 2.70 0.38 4.29
CA GLU A 56 1.47 0.19 5.07
C GLU A 56 1.57 -1.11 5.88
N LEU A 57 0.72 -1.25 6.88
CA LEU A 57 0.64 -2.51 7.64
C LEU A 57 0.14 -3.63 6.75
N SER A 58 0.66 -4.83 6.98
CA SER A 58 0.24 -6.01 6.21
C SER A 58 -1.16 -6.47 6.61
N ASP A 59 -1.67 -7.47 5.89
CA ASP A 59 -2.97 -8.06 6.13
C ASP A 59 -3.13 -8.68 7.52
N LYS A 60 -2.04 -8.86 8.23
CA LYS A 60 -2.07 -9.37 9.61
C LYS A 60 -2.70 -8.36 10.56
N PHE A 61 -2.70 -7.07 10.19
CA PHE A 61 -3.09 -5.98 11.08
C PHE A 61 -4.21 -5.11 10.51
N GLN A 62 -4.66 -5.39 9.29
CA GLN A 62 -5.75 -4.67 8.65
C GLN A 62 -6.39 -5.56 7.60
N PRO A 63 -7.66 -5.30 7.22
CA PRO A 63 -8.31 -6.06 6.17
C PRO A 63 -7.53 -5.98 4.85
N HIS A 64 -7.51 -7.10 4.13
CA HIS A 64 -6.84 -7.16 2.83
C HIS A 64 -7.51 -6.20 1.85
N HIS A 65 -6.72 -5.40 1.15
CA HIS A 65 -7.24 -4.42 0.20
C HIS A 65 -6.20 -4.10 -0.88
N HIS A 66 -6.68 -3.47 -1.92
CA HIS A 66 -5.85 -2.96 -3.01
C HIS A 66 -6.21 -1.48 -3.22
N HIS A 67 -5.54 -0.82 -4.13
CA HIS A 67 -5.73 0.62 -4.35
C HIS A 67 -5.90 0.94 -5.83
N ILE A 68 -6.70 1.99 -6.10
CA ILE A 68 -6.71 2.65 -7.39
C ILE A 68 -6.37 4.12 -7.15
N THR A 69 -5.44 4.64 -7.93
CA THR A 69 -4.92 6.00 -7.77
C THR A 69 -5.11 6.79 -9.06
N CYS A 70 -5.62 8.01 -8.93
CA CYS A 70 -5.72 8.93 -10.05
C CYS A 70 -4.34 9.49 -10.37
N MET A 71 -3.92 9.39 -11.62
CA MET A 71 -2.62 9.86 -12.06
C MET A 71 -2.55 11.38 -12.13
N VAL A 72 -3.70 12.05 -12.19
CA VAL A 72 -3.78 13.50 -12.31
C VAL A 72 -3.85 14.17 -10.94
N CYS A 73 -4.89 13.89 -10.14
CA CYS A 73 -5.07 14.54 -8.85
C CYS A 73 -4.45 13.78 -7.67
N LYS A 74 -3.93 12.58 -7.92
CA LYS A 74 -3.27 11.72 -6.92
C LYS A 74 -4.20 11.17 -5.83
N LYS A 75 -5.50 11.35 -5.97
CA LYS A 75 -6.47 10.74 -5.07
C LYS A 75 -6.37 9.23 -5.15
N SER A 76 -6.42 8.56 -4.02
CA SER A 76 -6.35 7.11 -3.95
C SER A 76 -7.57 6.56 -3.23
N GLU A 77 -8.11 5.46 -3.72
CA GLU A 77 -9.25 4.79 -3.11
C GLU A 77 -8.93 3.33 -2.90
N LEU A 78 -9.52 2.75 -1.85
CA LEU A 78 -9.37 1.33 -1.55
C LEU A 78 -10.25 0.50 -2.48
N ILE A 79 -9.72 -0.63 -2.92
CA ILE A 79 -10.48 -1.63 -3.65
C ILE A 79 -10.52 -2.89 -2.80
N ASN A 80 -11.72 -3.38 -2.55
CA ASN A 80 -11.90 -4.65 -1.88
C ASN A 80 -12.82 -5.49 -2.76
N SER A 81 -12.24 -6.43 -3.51
CA SER A 81 -12.96 -7.24 -4.48
C SER A 81 -12.66 -8.71 -4.32
N HIS A 82 -13.69 -9.46 -3.96
CA HIS A 82 -13.61 -10.91 -3.86
C HIS A 82 -13.27 -11.54 -5.22
N LYS A 83 -13.78 -10.96 -6.29
CA LYS A 83 -13.54 -11.45 -7.65
C LYS A 83 -12.06 -11.37 -8.04
N ILE A 84 -11.38 -10.29 -7.68
CA ILE A 84 -9.95 -10.15 -7.92
C ILE A 84 -9.18 -11.24 -7.16
N GLU A 85 -9.53 -11.45 -5.89
CA GLU A 85 -8.87 -12.45 -5.06
C GLU A 85 -9.04 -13.86 -5.63
N GLU A 86 -10.24 -14.20 -6.05
CA GLU A 86 -10.51 -15.50 -6.67
C GLU A 86 -9.71 -15.69 -7.94
N SER A 87 -9.65 -14.67 -8.79
CA SER A 87 -8.92 -14.74 -10.05
C SER A 87 -7.42 -14.95 -9.84
N LEU A 88 -6.84 -14.25 -8.87
CA LEU A 88 -5.41 -14.40 -8.55
C LEU A 88 -5.12 -15.79 -7.99
N GLN A 89 -5.98 -16.30 -7.13
CA GLN A 89 -5.83 -17.63 -6.58
C GLN A 89 -5.91 -18.70 -7.67
N GLU A 90 -6.85 -18.55 -8.60
CA GLU A 90 -7.02 -19.47 -9.72
C GLU A 90 -5.80 -19.49 -10.63
N ILE A 91 -5.26 -18.31 -10.96
CA ILE A 91 -4.06 -18.20 -11.79
C ILE A 91 -2.89 -18.91 -11.12
N SER A 92 -2.71 -18.69 -9.82
CA SER A 92 -1.64 -19.31 -9.05
C SER A 92 -1.76 -20.83 -9.05
N ASN A 93 -2.99 -21.32 -8.85
CA ASN A 93 -3.24 -22.76 -8.83
C ASN A 93 -2.95 -23.39 -10.18
N GLN A 94 -3.33 -22.73 -11.28
CA GLN A 94 -3.06 -23.22 -12.65
C GLN A 94 -1.57 -23.34 -12.93
N LYS A 95 -0.76 -22.48 -12.32
CA LYS A 95 0.68 -22.51 -12.48
C LYS A 95 1.38 -23.42 -11.46
N GLY A 96 0.63 -24.01 -10.56
CA GLY A 96 1.17 -24.92 -9.54
C GLY A 96 1.81 -24.21 -8.36
N TYR A 97 1.42 -22.97 -8.07
CA TYR A 97 1.96 -22.20 -6.96
C TYR A 97 0.99 -22.14 -5.80
N ILE A 98 1.53 -22.11 -4.60
CA ILE A 98 0.78 -21.73 -3.40
C ILE A 98 0.95 -20.22 -3.27
N LEU A 99 -0.15 -19.48 -3.44
CA LEU A 99 -0.10 -18.01 -3.39
C LEU A 99 0.11 -17.56 -1.94
N LYS A 100 1.23 -16.89 -1.67
CA LYS A 100 1.57 -16.40 -0.33
C LYS A 100 1.35 -14.90 -0.16
N GLN A 101 1.57 -14.13 -1.22
CA GLN A 101 1.49 -12.68 -1.14
C GLN A 101 1.22 -12.13 -2.54
N HIS A 102 0.44 -11.07 -2.59
CA HIS A 102 0.21 -10.36 -3.84
C HIS A 102 -0.11 -8.89 -3.56
N THR A 103 0.16 -8.06 -4.54
CA THR A 103 -0.14 -6.64 -4.49
C THR A 103 -0.76 -6.25 -5.82
N VAL A 104 -1.87 -5.52 -5.78
CA VAL A 104 -2.54 -5.02 -6.98
C VAL A 104 -2.70 -3.51 -6.82
N GLU A 105 -2.12 -2.78 -7.76
CA GLU A 105 -2.24 -1.32 -7.80
C GLU A 105 -2.76 -0.91 -9.17
N LEU A 106 -3.84 -0.14 -9.18
CA LEU A 106 -4.43 0.37 -10.41
C LEU A 106 -4.18 1.86 -10.53
N TYR A 107 -3.85 2.31 -11.72
CA TYR A 107 -3.60 3.71 -12.03
C TYR A 107 -4.51 4.14 -13.16
N GLY A 108 -5.24 5.21 -12.96
CA GLY A 108 -6.17 5.69 -13.97
C GLY A 108 -6.44 7.17 -13.81
N ILE A 109 -7.52 7.63 -14.42
CA ILE A 109 -7.94 9.04 -14.34
C ILE A 109 -9.35 9.05 -13.77
N CYS A 110 -9.52 9.69 -12.60
CA CYS A 110 -10.82 9.71 -11.93
C CYS A 110 -11.85 10.52 -12.72
N ALA A 111 -13.12 10.29 -12.40
CA ALA A 111 -14.23 10.94 -13.13
C ALA A 111 -14.12 12.46 -13.15
N LYS A 112 -13.73 13.06 -12.03
CA LYS A 112 -13.58 14.51 -11.95
C LYS A 112 -12.50 15.04 -12.88
N CYS A 113 -11.35 14.34 -12.93
CA CYS A 113 -10.23 14.74 -13.78
C CYS A 113 -10.54 14.52 -15.26
N GLN A 114 -11.29 13.48 -15.60
CA GLN A 114 -11.74 13.26 -16.97
C GLN A 114 -12.62 14.41 -17.42
N ALA A 115 -13.55 14.84 -16.57
CA ALA A 115 -14.47 15.94 -16.88
C ALA A 115 -13.75 17.26 -17.05
N LYS A 116 -12.67 17.51 -16.28
CA LYS A 116 -11.91 18.76 -16.34
C LYS A 116 -10.95 18.85 -17.52
N THR A 117 -10.42 17.72 -17.98
CA THR A 117 -9.27 17.68 -18.90
C THR A 117 -9.62 17.11 -20.27
N ASP A 118 -10.87 16.77 -20.52
CA ASP A 118 -11.30 16.16 -21.79
C ASP A 118 -10.53 14.85 -22.09
N LEU A 119 -10.05 14.19 -21.08
CA LEU A 119 -9.36 12.90 -21.23
C LEU A 119 -10.41 11.80 -21.21
N ALA A 120 -11.03 11.60 -22.33
CA ALA A 120 -12.01 10.52 -22.47
C ALA A 120 -11.30 9.21 -22.86
#